data_4710015c96e6eea10c8f8887dfe601b4
#
_entry.id   4710015c96e6eea10c8f8887dfe601b4
#
_cell.length_a   1.000
_cell.length_b   1.000
_cell.length_c   1.000
_cell.angle_alpha   90.00
_cell.angle_beta   90.00
_cell.angle_gamma   90.00
#
_symmetry.space_group_name_H-M   'P 1'
#
loop_
_entity.id
_entity.type
_entity.pdbx_description
1 polymer ?
#
loop_
_entity_poly.entity_id
_entity_poly.type
_entity_poly.pdbx_seq_one_letter_code
_entity_poly.pdbx_strand_id
1 'polypeptide(L)'
;MDNNLLISAVVPVYNTNKEYLDECVYSILNQTYHNIELILIDDGSKEWCASLCDSYAAKDSRVKIIHQSNAGVSVARNNGIKHASGQILTFVDSDDSLEPEAWALAMDALLKYDADCVAFGWTDYCELDTYIQKITDKITVVDANTFQIEVGSDNYKCGGGYPWNKLWRISSLTANGNSIPSFNPNLNMYEDKLWVLQAANSINNVVLLPELLYNYRFVSSSITQTEEQRIPRLLVAYDAYKVILDYLQNVNDKAYVMAYNFCFEFTNNDIRFLSENKEKHKDQIKKSKKALKRLCKRIRPRTLYVPIWSKDFFVWFVYHYF
;
A
#
# COMPACT_ATOMS: atom_id res chain seq x y z
N MET A 1 29.36 -9.97 -9.09
CA MET A 1 27.92 -10.28 -9.14
C MET A 1 27.33 -9.43 -10.25
N ASP A 2 26.46 -9.99 -11.04
CA ASP A 2 25.83 -9.25 -12.15
C ASP A 2 24.96 -8.15 -11.58
N ASN A 3 25.36 -6.89 -11.71
CA ASN A 3 24.69 -5.72 -11.13
C ASN A 3 23.45 -5.30 -11.94
N ASN A 4 23.09 -6.10 -12.96
CA ASN A 4 22.00 -5.79 -13.89
C ASN A 4 20.78 -6.68 -13.63
N LEU A 5 20.18 -6.56 -12.44
CA LEU A 5 18.98 -7.33 -12.08
C LEU A 5 17.77 -6.83 -12.84
N LEU A 6 16.93 -7.72 -13.37
CA LEU A 6 15.68 -7.37 -14.06
C LEU A 6 14.63 -6.92 -13.03
N ILE A 7 14.03 -5.73 -13.25
CA ILE A 7 12.89 -5.24 -12.49
C ILE A 7 11.60 -5.64 -13.21
N SER A 8 10.71 -6.35 -12.53
CA SER A 8 9.34 -6.61 -12.97
C SER A 8 8.41 -5.57 -12.34
N ALA A 9 7.90 -4.67 -13.18
CA ALA A 9 6.91 -3.65 -12.77
C ALA A 9 5.51 -4.14 -13.11
N VAL A 10 4.67 -4.36 -12.10
CA VAL A 10 3.28 -4.79 -12.24
C VAL A 10 2.37 -3.58 -12.17
N VAL A 11 1.57 -3.37 -13.22
CA VAL A 11 0.62 -2.24 -13.35
C VAL A 11 -0.79 -2.79 -13.59
N PRO A 12 -1.67 -2.76 -12.58
CA PRO A 12 -3.08 -3.08 -12.78
C PRO A 12 -3.78 -1.94 -13.52
N VAL A 13 -4.56 -2.25 -14.56
CA VAL A 13 -5.27 -1.27 -15.38
C VAL A 13 -6.76 -1.60 -15.41
N TYR A 14 -7.60 -0.62 -15.08
CA TYR A 14 -9.05 -0.74 -15.24
C TYR A 14 -9.68 0.58 -15.63
N ASN A 15 -10.00 0.75 -16.92
CA ASN A 15 -10.59 1.97 -17.48
C ASN A 15 -9.84 3.26 -17.12
N THR A 16 -8.52 3.19 -16.98
CA THR A 16 -7.67 4.34 -16.64
C THR A 16 -7.74 5.38 -17.77
N ASN A 17 -7.82 6.65 -17.39
CA ASN A 17 -7.78 7.75 -18.36
C ASN A 17 -6.53 7.62 -19.25
N LYS A 18 -6.71 7.88 -20.56
CA LYS A 18 -5.65 7.68 -21.55
C LYS A 18 -4.38 8.48 -21.24
N GLU A 19 -4.55 9.76 -20.90
CA GLU A 19 -3.42 10.67 -20.62
C GLU A 19 -2.62 10.17 -19.39
N TYR A 20 -3.30 9.67 -18.35
CA TYR A 20 -2.66 9.15 -17.14
C TYR A 20 -1.96 7.83 -17.44
N LEU A 21 -2.59 6.92 -18.16
CA LEU A 21 -1.98 5.65 -18.55
C LEU A 21 -0.77 5.85 -19.47
N ASP A 22 -0.84 6.81 -20.42
CA ASP A 22 0.29 7.20 -21.26
C ASP A 22 1.45 7.69 -20.40
N GLU A 23 1.20 8.60 -19.46
CA GLU A 23 2.22 9.13 -18.54
C GLU A 23 2.84 8.04 -17.67
N CYS A 24 2.02 7.17 -17.09
CA CYS A 24 2.46 6.02 -16.31
C CYS A 24 3.42 5.12 -17.12
N VAL A 25 2.96 4.63 -18.27
CA VAL A 25 3.74 3.72 -19.11
C VAL A 25 5.04 4.37 -19.60
N TYR A 26 4.98 5.63 -20.03
CA TYR A 26 6.17 6.36 -20.48
C TYR A 26 7.14 6.63 -19.35
N SER A 27 6.68 6.95 -18.14
CA SER A 27 7.55 7.15 -16.99
C SER A 27 8.34 5.88 -16.62
N ILE A 28 7.71 4.71 -16.80
CA ILE A 28 8.34 3.39 -16.58
C ILE A 28 9.33 3.05 -17.68
N LEU A 29 8.94 3.19 -18.94
CA LEU A 29 9.78 2.83 -20.09
C LEU A 29 10.99 3.74 -20.29
N ASN A 30 10.91 4.99 -19.80
CA ASN A 30 11.98 5.99 -19.85
C ASN A 30 12.81 6.08 -18.56
N GLN A 31 12.71 5.12 -17.65
CA GLN A 31 13.62 5.04 -16.50
C GLN A 31 15.08 4.97 -16.97
N THR A 32 15.97 5.65 -16.24
CA THR A 32 17.42 5.57 -16.50
C THR A 32 18.00 4.17 -16.19
N TYR A 33 17.30 3.37 -15.42
CA TYR A 33 17.56 1.94 -15.27
C TYR A 33 16.78 1.16 -16.35
N HIS A 34 17.48 0.61 -17.34
CA HIS A 34 16.85 0.07 -18.55
C HIS A 34 16.47 -1.42 -18.48
N ASN A 35 17.04 -2.20 -17.55
CA ASN A 35 16.74 -3.63 -17.44
C ASN A 35 15.43 -3.87 -16.70
N ILE A 36 14.32 -3.65 -17.40
CA ILE A 36 12.96 -3.71 -16.88
C ILE A 36 12.06 -4.56 -17.77
N GLU A 37 11.06 -5.15 -17.20
CA GLU A 37 9.84 -5.60 -17.86
C GLU A 37 8.63 -4.88 -17.25
N LEU A 38 7.72 -4.43 -18.08
CA LEU A 38 6.45 -3.82 -17.69
C LEU A 38 5.32 -4.82 -17.93
N ILE A 39 4.62 -5.20 -16.88
CA ILE A 39 3.53 -6.17 -16.95
C ILE A 39 2.22 -5.41 -16.69
N LEU A 40 1.51 -5.07 -17.75
CA LEU A 40 0.19 -4.46 -17.71
C LEU A 40 -0.85 -5.57 -17.50
N ILE A 41 -1.67 -5.46 -16.47
CA ILE A 41 -2.79 -6.38 -16.22
C ILE A 41 -4.08 -5.61 -16.49
N ASP A 42 -4.66 -5.80 -17.65
CA ASP A 42 -5.98 -5.26 -17.98
C ASP A 42 -7.07 -6.08 -17.28
N ASP A 43 -7.65 -5.49 -16.25
CA ASP A 43 -8.67 -6.12 -15.39
C ASP A 43 -10.09 -5.93 -16.00
N GLY A 44 -10.25 -6.27 -17.28
CA GLY A 44 -11.53 -6.23 -17.96
C GLY A 44 -11.99 -4.82 -18.28
N SER A 45 -11.10 -3.99 -18.78
CA SER A 45 -11.41 -2.63 -19.22
C SER A 45 -12.31 -2.61 -20.46
N LYS A 46 -12.88 -1.46 -20.75
CA LYS A 46 -13.55 -1.19 -22.00
C LYS A 46 -12.57 -1.30 -23.17
N GLU A 47 -13.09 -1.64 -24.36
CA GLU A 47 -12.35 -1.85 -25.61
C GLU A 47 -11.26 -0.80 -25.88
N TRP A 48 -11.57 0.47 -25.68
CA TRP A 48 -10.61 1.56 -25.94
C TRP A 48 -9.37 1.50 -25.03
N CYS A 49 -9.54 1.10 -23.76
CA CYS A 49 -8.44 1.02 -22.81
C CYS A 49 -7.65 -0.29 -23.00
N ALA A 50 -8.34 -1.40 -23.25
CA ALA A 50 -7.71 -2.68 -23.59
C ALA A 50 -6.84 -2.54 -24.85
N SER A 51 -7.38 -1.97 -25.95
CA SER A 51 -6.65 -1.70 -27.20
C SER A 51 -5.47 -0.74 -27.00
N LEU A 52 -5.58 0.22 -26.07
CA LEU A 52 -4.48 1.10 -25.71
C LEU A 52 -3.34 0.30 -25.06
N CYS A 53 -3.65 -0.62 -24.14
CA CYS A 53 -2.65 -1.51 -23.54
C CYS A 53 -1.95 -2.37 -24.60
N ASP A 54 -2.69 -2.96 -25.54
CA ASP A 54 -2.13 -3.72 -26.66
C ASP A 54 -1.15 -2.88 -27.50
N SER A 55 -1.48 -1.60 -27.70
CA SER A 55 -0.65 -0.68 -28.47
C SER A 55 0.72 -0.42 -27.83
N TYR A 56 0.85 -0.49 -26.51
CA TYR A 56 2.16 -0.38 -25.85
C TYR A 56 3.00 -1.64 -26.04
N ALA A 57 2.40 -2.83 -25.89
CA ALA A 57 3.11 -4.09 -26.10
C ALA A 57 3.57 -4.25 -27.58
N ALA A 58 2.81 -3.70 -28.54
CA ALA A 58 3.21 -3.69 -29.94
C ALA A 58 4.39 -2.75 -30.24
N LYS A 59 4.63 -1.72 -29.41
CA LYS A 59 5.68 -0.70 -29.62
C LYS A 59 6.97 -0.99 -28.88
N ASP A 60 6.91 -1.64 -27.71
CA ASP A 60 8.08 -1.91 -26.87
C ASP A 60 8.05 -3.35 -26.37
N SER A 61 9.09 -4.12 -26.72
CA SER A 61 9.21 -5.54 -26.38
C SER A 61 9.36 -5.81 -24.87
N ARG A 62 9.66 -4.78 -24.06
CA ARG A 62 9.68 -4.87 -22.59
C ARG A 62 8.29 -4.90 -21.99
N VAL A 63 7.26 -4.53 -22.75
CA VAL A 63 5.86 -4.51 -22.29
C VAL A 63 5.19 -5.85 -22.56
N LYS A 64 4.64 -6.43 -21.50
CA LYS A 64 3.77 -7.61 -21.56
C LYS A 64 2.36 -7.17 -21.17
N ILE A 65 1.35 -7.60 -21.94
CA ILE A 65 -0.06 -7.36 -21.60
C ILE A 65 -0.76 -8.69 -21.28
N ILE A 66 -1.57 -8.67 -20.24
CA ILE A 66 -2.39 -9.79 -19.82
C ILE A 66 -3.80 -9.27 -19.58
N HIS A 67 -4.74 -9.77 -20.38
CA HIS A 67 -6.16 -9.48 -20.21
C HIS A 67 -6.82 -10.50 -19.28
N GLN A 68 -7.64 -10.03 -18.37
CA GLN A 68 -8.48 -10.88 -17.53
C GLN A 68 -9.89 -10.30 -17.41
N SER A 69 -10.86 -11.14 -17.02
CA SER A 69 -12.17 -10.64 -16.61
C SER A 69 -12.02 -9.81 -15.33
N ASN A 70 -12.78 -8.71 -15.19
CA ASN A 70 -12.71 -7.86 -14.02
C ASN A 70 -12.87 -8.66 -12.70
N ALA A 71 -11.86 -8.59 -11.87
CA ALA A 71 -11.78 -9.31 -10.60
C ALA A 71 -11.18 -8.46 -9.46
N GLY A 72 -10.88 -7.19 -9.73
CA GLY A 72 -10.35 -6.21 -8.80
C GLY A 72 -8.83 -6.17 -8.70
N VAL A 73 -8.32 -5.07 -8.17
CA VAL A 73 -6.88 -4.73 -8.11
C VAL A 73 -6.02 -5.80 -7.44
N SER A 74 -6.51 -6.45 -6.39
CA SER A 74 -5.81 -7.54 -5.70
C SER A 74 -5.56 -8.73 -6.62
N VAL A 75 -6.57 -9.14 -7.40
CA VAL A 75 -6.44 -10.26 -8.36
C VAL A 75 -5.52 -9.86 -9.51
N ALA A 76 -5.65 -8.64 -10.02
CA ALA A 76 -4.78 -8.12 -11.07
C ALA A 76 -3.30 -8.11 -10.61
N ARG A 77 -2.99 -7.55 -9.43
CA ARG A 77 -1.62 -7.58 -8.88
C ARG A 77 -1.11 -9.00 -8.67
N ASN A 78 -1.94 -9.92 -8.16
CA ASN A 78 -1.58 -11.33 -8.00
C ASN A 78 -1.29 -12.02 -9.33
N ASN A 79 -2.04 -11.68 -10.37
CA ASN A 79 -1.79 -12.20 -11.71
C ASN A 79 -0.47 -11.65 -12.28
N GLY A 80 -0.19 -10.36 -12.07
CA GLY A 80 1.09 -9.75 -12.42
C GLY A 80 2.29 -10.42 -11.73
N ILE A 81 2.20 -10.71 -10.44
CA ILE A 81 3.24 -11.44 -9.68
C ILE A 81 3.56 -12.79 -10.35
N LYS A 82 2.55 -13.54 -10.80
CA LYS A 82 2.76 -14.85 -11.45
C LYS A 82 3.49 -14.76 -12.78
N HIS A 83 3.41 -13.62 -13.47
CA HIS A 83 4.06 -13.39 -14.76
C HIS A 83 5.39 -12.63 -14.66
N ALA A 84 5.75 -12.19 -13.46
CA ALA A 84 7.03 -11.56 -13.19
C ALA A 84 8.18 -12.56 -13.37
N SER A 85 9.19 -12.18 -14.17
CA SER A 85 10.38 -13.01 -14.43
C SER A 85 11.68 -12.38 -13.90
N GLY A 86 11.60 -11.15 -13.36
CA GLY A 86 12.72 -10.42 -12.81
C GLY A 86 13.19 -10.93 -11.45
N GLN A 87 14.28 -10.36 -10.98
CA GLN A 87 14.82 -10.58 -9.63
C GLN A 87 14.27 -9.55 -8.63
N ILE A 88 13.74 -8.44 -9.14
CA ILE A 88 13.16 -7.34 -8.36
C ILE A 88 11.71 -7.20 -8.76
N LEU A 89 10.83 -7.04 -7.78
CA LEU A 89 9.39 -6.80 -7.97
C LEU A 89 9.04 -5.39 -7.50
N THR A 90 8.24 -4.71 -8.29
CA THR A 90 7.61 -3.44 -7.92
C THR A 90 6.19 -3.35 -8.47
N PHE A 91 5.42 -2.42 -7.92
CA PHE A 91 4.06 -2.11 -8.40
C PHE A 91 3.99 -0.63 -8.74
N VAL A 92 3.17 -0.29 -9.72
CA VAL A 92 2.85 1.11 -10.04
C VAL A 92 1.36 1.17 -10.33
N ASP A 93 0.67 2.16 -9.78
CA ASP A 93 -0.74 2.37 -10.10
C ASP A 93 -0.87 3.08 -11.46
N SER A 94 -1.85 2.70 -12.26
CA SER A 94 -1.93 3.08 -13.69
C SER A 94 -2.24 4.55 -13.95
N ASP A 95 -2.57 5.31 -12.92
CA ASP A 95 -2.84 6.75 -12.96
C ASP A 95 -1.70 7.60 -12.36
N ASP A 96 -0.60 6.97 -11.91
CA ASP A 96 0.56 7.59 -11.31
C ASP A 96 1.79 7.57 -12.24
N SER A 97 2.87 8.25 -11.83
CA SER A 97 4.13 8.26 -12.58
C SER A 97 5.36 8.22 -11.67
N LEU A 98 6.51 7.97 -12.26
CA LEU A 98 7.80 7.87 -11.59
C LEU A 98 8.74 8.98 -12.06
N GLU A 99 9.62 9.44 -11.16
CA GLU A 99 10.76 10.26 -11.55
C GLU A 99 11.73 9.45 -12.45
N PRO A 100 12.40 10.08 -13.43
CA PRO A 100 13.23 9.34 -14.39
C PRO A 100 14.35 8.51 -13.78
N GLU A 101 14.90 8.91 -12.62
CA GLU A 101 16.01 8.25 -11.93
C GLU A 101 15.55 7.32 -10.81
N ALA A 102 14.24 7.14 -10.64
CA ALA A 102 13.68 6.44 -9.48
C ALA A 102 14.26 5.05 -9.28
N TRP A 103 14.27 4.24 -10.32
CA TRP A 103 14.76 2.87 -10.20
C TRP A 103 16.27 2.75 -10.25
N ALA A 104 16.99 3.69 -10.88
CA ALA A 104 18.44 3.72 -10.81
C ALA A 104 18.92 4.00 -9.38
N LEU A 105 18.37 5.02 -8.72
CA LEU A 105 18.71 5.36 -7.33
C LEU A 105 18.32 4.23 -6.36
N ALA A 106 17.13 3.64 -6.55
CA ALA A 106 16.67 2.55 -5.71
C ALA A 106 17.51 1.28 -5.89
N MET A 107 17.92 0.95 -7.13
CA MET A 107 18.80 -0.20 -7.41
C MET A 107 20.21 0.00 -6.87
N ASP A 108 20.77 1.21 -7.01
CA ASP A 108 22.08 1.53 -6.42
C ASP A 108 22.06 1.35 -4.90
N ALA A 109 21.02 1.82 -4.24
CA ALA A 109 20.85 1.63 -2.80
C ALA A 109 20.65 0.15 -2.43
N LEU A 110 19.81 -0.59 -3.17
CA LEU A 110 19.56 -2.01 -2.96
C LEU A 110 20.85 -2.83 -3.04
N LEU A 111 21.70 -2.56 -4.02
CA LEU A 111 22.97 -3.25 -4.21
C LEU A 111 24.03 -2.82 -3.19
N LYS A 112 24.17 -1.51 -2.96
CA LYS A 112 25.17 -0.93 -2.04
C LYS A 112 25.01 -1.39 -0.60
N TYR A 113 23.77 -1.50 -0.14
CA TYR A 113 23.47 -1.89 1.24
C TYR A 113 23.04 -3.34 1.38
N ASP A 114 23.11 -4.13 0.31
CA ASP A 114 22.59 -5.50 0.23
C ASP A 114 21.18 -5.61 0.82
N ALA A 115 20.30 -4.72 0.34
CA ALA A 115 18.97 -4.60 0.87
C ALA A 115 18.00 -5.64 0.28
N ASP A 116 17.07 -6.08 1.11
CA ASP A 116 15.95 -6.93 0.70
C ASP A 116 14.80 -6.10 0.10
N CYS A 117 14.66 -4.85 0.56
CA CYS A 117 13.69 -3.90 0.06
C CYS A 117 14.27 -2.48 0.10
N VAL A 118 13.88 -1.65 -0.87
CA VAL A 118 14.12 -0.21 -0.86
C VAL A 118 12.78 0.51 -0.90
N ALA A 119 12.61 1.52 -0.05
CA ALA A 119 11.44 2.40 -0.04
C ALA A 119 11.86 3.85 -0.23
N PHE A 120 11.02 4.64 -0.88
CA PHE A 120 11.27 6.05 -1.19
C PHE A 120 10.03 6.92 -0.97
N GLY A 121 10.26 8.23 -0.86
CA GLY A 121 9.22 9.23 -0.71
C GLY A 121 8.43 9.47 -2.01
N TRP A 122 7.36 10.24 -1.90
CA TRP A 122 6.50 10.57 -3.02
C TRP A 122 5.95 12.00 -2.94
N THR A 123 5.43 12.46 -4.05
CA THR A 123 4.75 13.73 -4.20
C THR A 123 3.28 13.47 -4.50
N ASP A 124 2.37 14.04 -3.73
CA ASP A 124 0.94 14.02 -4.01
C ASP A 124 0.59 15.21 -4.92
N TYR A 125 0.21 14.94 -6.17
CA TYR A 125 -0.25 15.96 -7.11
C TYR A 125 -1.76 16.13 -7.03
N CYS A 126 -2.19 17.28 -6.50
CA CYS A 126 -3.56 17.75 -6.56
C CYS A 126 -3.66 18.94 -7.51
N GLU A 127 -4.82 19.15 -8.16
CA GLU A 127 -5.03 20.28 -9.09
C GLU A 127 -4.72 21.67 -8.48
N LEU A 128 -4.82 21.80 -7.17
CA LEU A 128 -4.65 23.07 -6.44
C LEU A 128 -3.38 23.14 -5.56
N ASP A 129 -2.84 21.98 -5.15
CA ASP A 129 -1.74 21.89 -4.19
C ASP A 129 -0.86 20.67 -4.45
N THR A 130 0.42 20.79 -4.09
CA THR A 130 1.38 19.69 -4.13
C THR A 130 1.87 19.39 -2.71
N TYR A 131 1.67 18.16 -2.25
CA TYR A 131 2.14 17.72 -0.94
C TYR A 131 3.32 16.79 -1.09
N ILE A 132 4.35 17.01 -0.27
CA ILE A 132 5.59 16.23 -0.27
C ILE A 132 5.57 15.27 0.90
N GLN A 133 5.73 13.98 0.61
CA GLN A 133 5.77 12.92 1.62
C GLN A 133 7.16 12.32 1.70
N LYS A 134 8.03 12.96 2.49
CA LYS A 134 9.34 12.39 2.83
C LYS A 134 9.18 11.27 3.85
N ILE A 135 9.86 10.17 3.60
CA ILE A 135 9.87 9.01 4.53
C ILE A 135 11.09 9.00 5.46
N THR A 136 12.12 9.76 5.12
CA THR A 136 13.36 9.96 5.89
C THR A 136 14.07 11.22 5.39
N ASP A 137 14.99 11.79 6.20
CA ASP A 137 15.82 12.95 5.81
C ASP A 137 17.17 12.53 5.20
N LYS A 138 17.57 11.28 5.34
CA LYS A 138 18.83 10.73 4.81
C LYS A 138 18.67 9.24 4.56
N ILE A 139 19.54 8.66 3.74
CA ILE A 139 19.56 7.20 3.53
C ILE A 139 19.67 6.52 4.90
N THR A 140 18.71 5.68 5.20
CA THR A 140 18.60 4.97 6.48
C THR A 140 18.33 3.49 6.23
N VAL A 141 19.02 2.63 6.95
CA VAL A 141 18.74 1.19 6.92
C VAL A 141 17.97 0.83 8.20
N VAL A 142 16.85 0.18 8.05
CA VAL A 142 16.04 -0.33 9.16
C VAL A 142 15.87 -1.84 9.05
N ASP A 143 15.76 -2.51 10.19
CA ASP A 143 15.40 -3.93 10.20
C ASP A 143 13.91 -4.14 9.91
N ALA A 144 13.57 -5.36 9.49
CA ALA A 144 12.20 -5.71 9.10
C ALA A 144 11.18 -5.53 10.25
N ASN A 145 11.61 -5.76 11.50
CA ASN A 145 10.75 -5.59 12.67
C ASN A 145 10.38 -4.10 12.88
N THR A 146 11.37 -3.21 12.81
CA THR A 146 11.15 -1.75 12.84
C THR A 146 10.26 -1.31 11.68
N PHE A 147 10.52 -1.81 10.47
CA PHE A 147 9.70 -1.52 9.30
C PHE A 147 8.23 -1.95 9.49
N GLN A 148 7.97 -3.16 10.00
CA GLN A 148 6.61 -3.63 10.29
C GLN A 148 5.90 -2.78 11.34
N ILE A 149 6.61 -2.33 12.39
CA ILE A 149 6.06 -1.46 13.43
C ILE A 149 5.60 -0.13 12.82
N GLU A 150 6.43 0.50 12.00
CA GLU A 150 6.12 1.77 11.36
C GLU A 150 4.97 1.63 10.34
N VAL A 151 4.97 0.57 9.52
CA VAL A 151 3.84 0.27 8.63
C VAL A 151 2.56 0.02 9.43
N GLY A 152 2.64 -0.70 10.55
CA GLY A 152 1.50 -0.94 11.44
C GLY A 152 0.90 0.34 12.02
N SER A 153 1.74 1.34 12.35
CA SER A 153 1.31 2.62 12.93
C SER A 153 0.61 3.57 11.95
N ASP A 154 0.59 3.22 10.66
CA ASP A 154 0.04 4.04 9.57
C ASP A 154 0.60 5.48 9.50
N ASN A 155 1.81 5.64 10.00
CA ASN A 155 2.57 6.84 9.70
C ASN A 155 3.30 6.64 8.35
N TYR A 156 3.66 7.73 7.69
CA TYR A 156 4.36 7.68 6.41
C TYR A 156 5.85 7.39 6.54
N LYS A 157 6.37 7.28 7.76
CA LYS A 157 7.75 6.84 7.99
C LYS A 157 7.92 5.45 7.39
N CYS A 158 9.09 5.18 6.88
CA CYS A 158 9.38 3.94 6.17
C CYS A 158 8.52 3.69 4.90
N GLY A 159 7.82 4.70 4.38
CA GLY A 159 7.05 4.60 3.14
C GLY A 159 5.67 3.99 3.29
N GLY A 160 5.14 3.89 4.52
CA GLY A 160 3.78 3.41 4.78
C GLY A 160 3.49 2.01 4.26
N GLY A 161 2.22 1.66 4.23
CA GLY A 161 1.71 0.37 3.75
C GLY A 161 1.51 0.27 2.24
N TYR A 162 2.12 1.15 1.45
CA TYR A 162 1.95 1.20 0.00
C TYR A 162 2.97 0.30 -0.71
N PRO A 163 2.59 -0.54 -1.71
CA PRO A 163 3.53 -1.36 -2.45
C PRO A 163 4.23 -0.60 -3.59
N TRP A 164 3.65 0.53 -4.09
CA TRP A 164 4.08 1.25 -5.27
C TRP A 164 5.35 2.11 -5.08
N ASN A 165 5.71 2.47 -3.86
CA ASN A 165 6.95 3.22 -3.56
C ASN A 165 8.07 2.30 -3.05
N LYS A 166 8.11 1.06 -3.52
CA LYS A 166 9.06 0.05 -3.03
C LYS A 166 9.57 -0.86 -4.15
N LEU A 167 10.85 -1.20 -4.06
CA LEU A 167 11.46 -2.29 -4.81
C LEU A 167 11.74 -3.47 -3.86
N TRP A 168 11.31 -4.67 -4.24
CA TRP A 168 11.44 -5.88 -3.43
C TRP A 168 12.34 -6.90 -4.11
N ARG A 169 13.34 -7.40 -3.40
CA ARG A 169 14.17 -8.51 -3.87
C ARG A 169 13.38 -9.83 -3.78
N ILE A 170 13.10 -10.46 -4.92
CA ILE A 170 12.27 -11.67 -4.97
C ILE A 170 12.93 -12.84 -4.22
N SER A 171 14.25 -13.01 -4.29
CA SER A 171 14.95 -14.06 -3.54
C SER A 171 14.76 -13.95 -2.02
N SER A 172 14.64 -12.72 -1.49
CA SER A 172 14.36 -12.50 -0.07
C SER A 172 12.91 -12.83 0.27
N LEU A 173 11.95 -12.44 -0.59
CA LEU A 173 10.52 -12.77 -0.41
C LEU A 173 10.28 -14.28 -0.44
N THR A 174 11.08 -15.03 -1.21
CA THR A 174 10.95 -16.49 -1.38
C THR A 174 11.95 -17.30 -0.55
N ALA A 175 12.70 -16.65 0.33
CA ALA A 175 13.65 -17.31 1.22
C ALA A 175 12.95 -18.36 2.12
N ASN A 176 13.72 -19.38 2.53
CA ASN A 176 13.24 -20.45 3.42
C ASN A 176 12.03 -21.25 2.89
N GLY A 177 11.82 -21.30 1.58
CA GLY A 177 10.70 -22.01 0.95
C GLY A 177 9.38 -21.24 0.99
N ASN A 178 9.40 -19.96 1.34
CA ASN A 178 8.25 -19.09 1.26
C ASN A 178 7.81 -18.85 -0.20
N SER A 179 6.59 -18.47 -0.41
CA SER A 179 6.10 -17.89 -1.66
C SER A 179 5.94 -16.37 -1.49
N ILE A 180 6.02 -15.62 -2.59
CA ILE A 180 5.67 -14.21 -2.59
C ILE A 180 4.24 -14.08 -2.04
N PRO A 181 3.97 -13.18 -1.07
CA PRO A 181 2.64 -12.98 -0.53
C PRO A 181 1.62 -12.64 -1.61
N SER A 182 0.38 -13.03 -1.41
CA SER A 182 -0.72 -12.69 -2.30
C SER A 182 -1.57 -11.56 -1.72
N PHE A 183 -1.97 -10.61 -2.56
CA PHE A 183 -3.00 -9.63 -2.17
C PHE A 183 -4.31 -10.36 -1.88
N ASN A 184 -4.98 -9.98 -0.81
CA ASN A 184 -6.23 -10.60 -0.41
C ASN A 184 -7.42 -10.02 -1.19
N PRO A 185 -8.06 -10.78 -2.11
CA PRO A 185 -9.14 -10.26 -2.95
C PRO A 185 -10.44 -9.99 -2.19
N ASN A 186 -10.53 -10.43 -0.93
CA ASN A 186 -11.70 -10.15 -0.09
C ASN A 186 -11.58 -8.83 0.67
N LEU A 187 -10.45 -8.11 0.54
CA LEU A 187 -10.26 -6.79 1.12
C LEU A 187 -10.44 -5.72 0.04
N ASN A 188 -11.36 -4.79 0.30
CA ASN A 188 -11.61 -3.64 -0.57
C ASN A 188 -10.83 -2.38 -0.15
N MET A 189 -10.07 -2.47 0.95
CA MET A 189 -9.17 -1.44 1.47
C MET A 189 -8.07 -2.10 2.28
N TYR A 190 -6.90 -1.47 2.34
CA TYR A 190 -5.73 -1.94 3.11
C TYR A 190 -5.23 -3.34 2.70
N GLU A 191 -5.64 -3.84 1.53
CA GLU A 191 -5.08 -5.05 0.92
C GLU A 191 -3.58 -4.90 0.63
N ASP A 192 -3.18 -3.70 0.26
CA ASP A 192 -1.82 -3.24 0.05
C ASP A 192 -1.00 -3.27 1.35
N LYS A 193 -1.52 -2.66 2.41
CA LYS A 193 -0.89 -2.66 3.73
C LYS A 193 -0.70 -4.07 4.29
N LEU A 194 -1.71 -4.93 4.15
CA LEU A 194 -1.59 -6.32 4.56
C LEU A 194 -0.49 -7.03 3.77
N TRP A 195 -0.45 -6.82 2.45
CA TRP A 195 0.59 -7.39 1.59
C TRP A 195 1.99 -6.94 2.00
N VAL A 196 2.19 -5.62 2.23
CA VAL A 196 3.48 -5.06 2.68
C VAL A 196 3.91 -5.64 4.02
N LEU A 197 3.00 -5.80 4.99
CA LEU A 197 3.28 -6.44 6.27
C LEU A 197 3.67 -7.92 6.12
N GLN A 198 3.03 -8.64 5.22
CA GLN A 198 3.35 -10.04 4.92
C GLN A 198 4.71 -10.16 4.21
N ALA A 199 5.00 -9.29 3.24
CA ALA A 199 6.29 -9.23 2.56
C ALA A 199 7.42 -8.91 3.54
N ALA A 200 7.20 -7.96 4.46
CA ALA A 200 8.16 -7.60 5.49
C ALA A 200 8.51 -8.75 6.45
N ASN A 201 7.65 -9.75 6.59
CA ASN A 201 7.94 -10.93 7.41
C ASN A 201 8.97 -11.89 6.77
N SER A 202 9.24 -11.74 5.49
CA SER A 202 10.18 -12.59 4.74
C SER A 202 11.56 -11.96 4.51
N ILE A 203 11.75 -10.70 4.93
CA ILE A 203 12.96 -9.93 4.68
C ILE A 203 13.71 -9.61 5.99
N ASN A 204 14.94 -9.13 5.90
CA ASN A 204 15.76 -8.76 7.05
C ASN A 204 15.89 -7.24 7.19
N ASN A 205 16.06 -6.53 6.08
CA ASN A 205 16.34 -5.10 6.10
C ASN A 205 15.62 -4.34 4.98
N VAL A 206 15.40 -3.04 5.22
CA VAL A 206 14.84 -2.09 4.27
C VAL A 206 15.71 -0.85 4.25
N VAL A 207 16.09 -0.40 3.05
CA VAL A 207 16.75 0.90 2.84
C VAL A 207 15.69 1.95 2.54
N LEU A 208 15.74 3.05 3.27
CA LEU A 208 14.87 4.21 3.09
C LEU A 208 15.63 5.30 2.36
N LEU A 209 15.11 5.80 1.26
CA LEU A 209 15.66 6.90 0.48
C LEU A 209 14.95 8.22 0.82
N PRO A 210 15.68 9.32 0.96
CA PRO A 210 15.10 10.64 1.21
C PRO A 210 14.47 11.28 -0.04
N GLU A 211 14.76 10.75 -1.21
CA GLU A 211 14.29 11.24 -2.50
C GLU A 211 12.78 10.99 -2.69
N LEU A 212 12.14 11.92 -3.40
CA LEU A 212 10.74 11.82 -3.82
C LEU A 212 10.73 11.25 -5.25
N LEU A 213 10.47 9.96 -5.39
CA LEU A 213 10.67 9.23 -6.65
C LEU A 213 9.36 8.72 -7.27
N TYR A 214 8.24 8.91 -6.60
CA TYR A 214 6.92 8.53 -7.07
C TYR A 214 6.00 9.75 -7.08
N ASN A 215 5.19 9.88 -8.11
CA ASN A 215 4.24 10.94 -8.32
C ASN A 215 2.82 10.38 -8.20
N TYR A 216 2.24 10.48 -7.01
CA TYR A 216 0.88 10.04 -6.73
C TYR A 216 -0.13 11.07 -7.23
N ARG A 217 -1.00 10.66 -8.14
CA ARG A 217 -2.02 11.54 -8.71
C ARG A 217 -3.29 11.52 -7.87
N PHE A 218 -3.67 12.70 -7.45
CA PHE A 218 -4.92 12.88 -6.76
C PHE A 218 -6.05 13.16 -7.77
N VAL A 219 -6.85 12.14 -8.05
CA VAL A 219 -7.99 12.26 -8.96
C VAL A 219 -9.25 12.53 -8.16
N SER A 220 -9.94 13.65 -8.40
CA SER A 220 -11.16 14.05 -7.68
C SER A 220 -12.30 13.01 -7.78
N SER A 221 -12.29 12.18 -8.81
CA SER A 221 -13.19 11.01 -8.98
C SER A 221 -12.66 9.74 -8.28
N SER A 222 -11.49 9.80 -7.70
CA SER A 222 -10.92 8.66 -6.96
C SER A 222 -11.87 8.23 -5.85
N ILE A 223 -11.97 6.91 -5.71
CA ILE A 223 -12.82 6.26 -4.69
C ILE A 223 -12.58 6.84 -3.26
N THR A 224 -11.48 7.58 -3.00
CA THR A 224 -11.09 8.07 -1.68
C THR A 224 -11.71 9.39 -1.24
N GLN A 225 -12.51 10.12 -2.06
CA GLN A 225 -12.59 11.56 -1.93
C GLN A 225 -13.97 12.17 -1.61
N THR A 226 -15.08 11.53 -1.89
CA THR A 226 -16.38 12.12 -1.58
C THR A 226 -16.88 11.75 -0.19
N GLU A 227 -17.56 12.69 0.51
CA GLU A 227 -18.16 12.44 1.83
C GLU A 227 -19.15 11.25 1.78
N GLU A 228 -19.90 11.11 0.70
CA GLU A 228 -20.83 10.01 0.48
C GLU A 228 -20.11 8.64 0.35
N GLN A 229 -18.90 8.63 -0.16
CA GLN A 229 -18.04 7.44 -0.25
C GLN A 229 -17.24 7.20 1.02
N ARG A 230 -16.92 8.24 1.81
CA ARG A 230 -16.18 8.12 3.05
C ARG A 230 -16.91 7.24 4.07
N ILE A 231 -18.22 7.41 4.24
CA ILE A 231 -18.99 6.69 5.26
C ILE A 231 -19.02 5.17 5.06
N PRO A 232 -19.30 4.61 3.86
CA PRO A 232 -19.20 3.17 3.63
C PRO A 232 -17.80 2.62 3.92
N ARG A 233 -16.75 3.39 3.65
CA ARG A 233 -15.35 2.99 3.87
C ARG A 233 -14.97 2.82 5.32
N LEU A 234 -15.53 3.60 6.22
CA LEU A 234 -15.21 3.53 7.65
C LEU A 234 -15.47 2.12 8.20
N LEU A 235 -16.54 1.48 7.75
CA LEU A 235 -16.87 0.11 8.14
C LEU A 235 -16.00 -0.93 7.43
N VAL A 236 -15.69 -0.69 6.15
CA VAL A 236 -14.79 -1.55 5.37
C VAL A 236 -13.37 -1.50 5.94
N ALA A 237 -12.89 -0.32 6.34
CA ALA A 237 -11.59 -0.15 6.97
C ALA A 237 -11.47 -0.97 8.27
N TYR A 238 -12.50 -0.97 9.12
CA TYR A 238 -12.52 -1.77 10.33
C TYR A 238 -12.40 -3.27 10.04
N ASP A 239 -13.14 -3.78 9.04
CA ASP A 239 -13.09 -5.20 8.68
C ASP A 239 -11.72 -5.59 8.11
N ALA A 240 -11.09 -4.69 7.35
CA ALA A 240 -9.72 -4.87 6.87
C ALA A 240 -8.70 -4.88 8.02
N TYR A 241 -8.79 -3.91 8.94
CA TYR A 241 -7.92 -3.90 10.13
C TYR A 241 -8.09 -5.11 11.03
N LYS A 242 -9.27 -5.70 11.07
CA LYS A 242 -9.47 -6.98 11.76
C LYS A 242 -8.56 -8.05 11.18
N VAL A 243 -8.47 -8.16 9.87
CA VAL A 243 -7.59 -9.14 9.19
C VAL A 243 -6.11 -8.83 9.47
N ILE A 244 -5.71 -7.54 9.41
CA ILE A 244 -4.35 -7.10 9.73
C ILE A 244 -3.98 -7.45 11.17
N LEU A 245 -4.87 -7.20 12.12
CA LEU A 245 -4.65 -7.51 13.54
C LEU A 245 -4.58 -9.02 13.78
N ASP A 246 -5.44 -9.81 13.12
CA ASP A 246 -5.39 -11.28 13.21
C ASP A 246 -4.05 -11.83 12.67
N TYR A 247 -3.51 -11.22 11.62
CA TYR A 247 -2.19 -11.55 11.09
C TYR A 247 -1.06 -11.16 12.09
N LEU A 248 -1.02 -9.89 12.50
CA LEU A 248 0.06 -9.35 13.34
C LEU A 248 0.13 -9.97 14.73
N GLN A 249 -0.98 -10.43 15.28
CA GLN A 249 -1.06 -11.04 16.61
C GLN A 249 -0.11 -12.23 16.77
N ASN A 250 0.21 -12.94 15.68
CA ASN A 250 1.09 -14.11 15.68
C ASN A 250 2.47 -13.83 15.09
N VAL A 251 2.72 -12.61 14.63
CA VAL A 251 3.93 -12.26 13.87
C VAL A 251 4.76 -11.21 14.59
N ASN A 252 4.12 -10.14 15.09
CA ASN A 252 4.83 -8.99 15.65
C ASN A 252 3.95 -8.24 16.66
N ASP A 253 4.19 -8.48 17.95
CA ASP A 253 3.41 -7.88 19.04
C ASP A 253 3.43 -6.34 19.02
N LYS A 254 4.57 -5.72 18.71
CA LYS A 254 4.68 -4.26 18.67
C LYS A 254 3.93 -3.68 17.49
N ALA A 255 4.07 -4.26 16.30
CA ALA A 255 3.30 -3.87 15.12
C ALA A 255 1.80 -4.08 15.33
N TYR A 256 1.41 -5.17 16.02
CA TYR A 256 0.03 -5.40 16.43
C TYR A 256 -0.51 -4.25 17.30
N VAL A 257 0.23 -3.85 18.32
CA VAL A 257 -0.18 -2.76 19.22
C VAL A 257 -0.31 -1.43 18.47
N MET A 258 0.61 -1.13 17.55
CA MET A 258 0.56 0.10 16.75
C MET A 258 -0.64 0.10 15.79
N ALA A 259 -0.87 -1.01 15.09
CA ALA A 259 -2.03 -1.16 14.20
C ALA A 259 -3.36 -1.12 14.97
N TYR A 260 -3.38 -1.68 16.19
CA TYR A 260 -4.54 -1.60 17.07
C TYR A 260 -4.83 -0.14 17.47
N ASN A 261 -3.82 0.60 17.92
CA ASN A 261 -3.98 2.00 18.33
C ASN A 261 -4.50 2.85 17.16
N PHE A 262 -3.90 2.69 15.99
CA PHE A 262 -4.39 3.38 14.80
C PHE A 262 -5.87 3.05 14.49
N CYS A 263 -6.23 1.77 14.46
CA CYS A 263 -7.60 1.34 14.21
C CYS A 263 -8.58 1.88 15.25
N PHE A 264 -8.17 1.94 16.51
CA PHE A 264 -8.95 2.49 17.62
C PHE A 264 -9.19 3.99 17.44
N GLU A 265 -8.13 4.77 17.22
CA GLU A 265 -8.22 6.22 17.01
C GLU A 265 -9.04 6.55 15.77
N PHE A 266 -8.78 5.87 14.68
CA PHE A 266 -9.51 6.00 13.43
C PHE A 266 -11.03 5.77 13.65
N THR A 267 -11.40 4.63 14.25
CA THR A 267 -12.82 4.29 14.50
C THR A 267 -13.48 5.29 15.47
N ASN A 268 -12.75 5.78 16.47
CA ASN A 268 -13.25 6.75 17.42
C ASN A 268 -13.47 8.13 16.79
N ASN A 269 -12.55 8.58 15.94
CA ASN A 269 -12.67 9.83 15.19
C ASN A 269 -13.84 9.79 14.20
N ASP A 270 -14.07 8.64 13.57
CA ASP A 270 -15.22 8.42 12.70
C ASP A 270 -16.56 8.54 13.44
N ILE A 271 -16.66 7.95 14.63
CA ILE A 271 -17.86 8.09 15.46
C ILE A 271 -18.09 9.56 15.80
N ARG A 272 -17.04 10.32 16.10
CA ARG A 272 -17.15 11.76 16.38
C ARG A 272 -17.67 12.52 15.16
N PHE A 273 -17.03 12.32 13.99
CA PHE A 273 -17.43 12.93 12.72
C PHE A 273 -18.90 12.63 12.36
N LEU A 274 -19.28 11.36 12.39
CA LEU A 274 -20.66 10.94 12.10
C LEU A 274 -21.68 11.53 13.09
N SER A 275 -21.24 11.83 14.33
CA SER A 275 -22.11 12.38 15.38
C SER A 275 -22.45 13.85 15.19
N GLU A 276 -21.73 14.58 14.32
CA GLU A 276 -22.07 15.96 13.93
C GLU A 276 -23.43 16.03 13.22
N ASN A 277 -23.78 14.96 12.44
CA ASN A 277 -25.07 14.80 11.78
C ASN A 277 -25.78 13.52 12.24
N LYS A 278 -26.00 13.39 13.54
CA LYS A 278 -26.42 12.16 14.21
C LYS A 278 -27.67 11.52 13.63
N GLU A 279 -28.69 12.30 13.28
CA GLU A 279 -29.94 11.75 12.73
C GLU A 279 -29.73 11.14 11.34
N LYS A 280 -28.92 11.79 10.48
CA LYS A 280 -28.57 11.29 9.14
C LYS A 280 -27.76 9.99 9.20
N HIS A 281 -26.90 9.82 10.23
CA HIS A 281 -25.91 8.74 10.30
C HIS A 281 -26.16 7.74 11.45
N LYS A 282 -27.35 7.64 11.97
CA LYS A 282 -27.71 6.85 13.16
C LYS A 282 -27.29 5.38 13.05
N ASP A 283 -27.52 4.74 11.90
CA ASP A 283 -27.17 3.33 11.69
C ASP A 283 -25.66 3.12 11.54
N GLN A 284 -24.96 4.03 10.86
CA GLN A 284 -23.50 4.00 10.73
C GLN A 284 -22.84 4.16 12.09
N ILE A 285 -23.26 5.14 12.89
CA ILE A 285 -22.79 5.35 14.26
C ILE A 285 -22.99 4.09 15.10
N LYS A 286 -24.14 3.43 15.01
CA LYS A 286 -24.42 2.18 15.74
C LYS A 286 -23.48 1.07 15.31
N LYS A 287 -23.21 0.93 14.01
CA LYS A 287 -22.28 -0.08 13.47
C LYS A 287 -20.85 0.22 13.93
N SER A 288 -20.36 1.47 13.82
CA SER A 288 -19.03 1.88 14.26
C SER A 288 -18.82 1.70 15.77
N LYS A 289 -19.81 2.02 16.60
CA LYS A 289 -19.77 1.76 18.04
C LYS A 289 -19.68 0.26 18.36
N LYS A 290 -20.40 -0.58 17.61
CA LYS A 290 -20.31 -2.04 17.75
C LYS A 290 -18.93 -2.55 17.34
N ALA A 291 -18.34 -2.00 16.27
CA ALA A 291 -17.00 -2.30 15.82
C ALA A 291 -15.97 -1.90 16.90
N LEU A 292 -16.04 -0.67 17.42
CA LEU A 292 -15.16 -0.18 18.49
C LEU A 292 -15.26 -1.06 19.75
N LYS A 293 -16.46 -1.45 20.15
CA LYS A 293 -16.65 -2.36 21.31
C LYS A 293 -15.98 -3.72 21.09
N ARG A 294 -16.05 -4.28 19.87
CA ARG A 294 -15.37 -5.54 19.53
C ARG A 294 -13.85 -5.37 19.53
N LEU A 295 -13.35 -4.24 19.02
CA LEU A 295 -11.93 -3.93 19.00
C LEU A 295 -11.40 -3.80 20.44
N CYS A 296 -12.05 -3.03 21.30
CA CYS A 296 -11.66 -2.85 22.70
C CYS A 296 -11.55 -4.15 23.49
N LYS A 297 -12.31 -5.18 23.12
CA LYS A 297 -12.24 -6.51 23.78
C LYS A 297 -11.04 -7.37 23.34
N ARG A 298 -10.30 -6.97 22.29
CA ARG A 298 -9.18 -7.77 21.75
C ARG A 298 -7.89 -7.62 22.52
N ILE A 299 -7.66 -6.47 23.16
CA ILE A 299 -6.38 -6.16 23.79
C ILE A 299 -6.54 -6.02 25.32
N ARG A 300 -5.54 -6.48 26.05
CA ARG A 300 -5.48 -6.29 27.51
C ARG A 300 -4.99 -4.87 27.83
N PRO A 301 -5.48 -4.22 28.91
CA PRO A 301 -5.10 -2.84 29.29
C PRO A 301 -3.59 -2.59 29.37
N ARG A 302 -2.79 -3.60 29.74
CA ARG A 302 -1.32 -3.47 29.90
C ARG A 302 -0.54 -3.29 28.60
N THR A 303 -1.18 -3.49 27.46
CA THR A 303 -0.57 -3.40 26.13
C THR A 303 -1.02 -2.16 25.34
N LEU A 304 -1.92 -1.34 25.91
CA LEU A 304 -2.34 -0.09 25.30
C LEU A 304 -1.29 1.00 25.54
N TYR A 305 -0.79 1.57 24.43
CA TYR A 305 0.11 2.73 24.43
C TYR A 305 -0.66 4.07 24.50
N VAL A 306 -1.87 4.06 25.04
CA VAL A 306 -2.69 5.27 25.23
C VAL A 306 -2.41 5.79 26.63
N PRO A 307 -2.05 7.07 26.82
CA PRO A 307 -1.85 7.62 28.15
C PRO A 307 -3.09 7.41 29.02
N ILE A 308 -2.93 6.82 30.20
CA ILE A 308 -4.02 6.42 31.12
C ILE A 308 -4.99 7.57 31.44
N TRP A 309 -4.56 8.81 31.29
CA TRP A 309 -5.37 10.02 31.52
C TRP A 309 -5.92 10.67 30.24
N SER A 310 -5.75 10.03 29.06
CA SER A 310 -6.29 10.55 27.82
C SER A 310 -7.79 10.29 27.71
N LYS A 311 -8.49 11.14 26.93
CA LYS A 311 -9.91 10.90 26.58
C LYS A 311 -10.08 9.55 25.86
N ASP A 312 -9.09 9.12 25.09
CA ASP A 312 -9.11 7.89 24.32
C ASP A 312 -8.98 6.67 25.23
N PHE A 313 -8.16 6.73 26.29
CA PHE A 313 -8.14 5.69 27.34
C PHE A 313 -9.49 5.54 28.02
N PHE A 314 -10.16 6.66 28.34
CA PHE A 314 -11.50 6.62 28.95
C PHE A 314 -12.54 6.00 28.00
N VAL A 315 -12.51 6.37 26.72
CA VAL A 315 -13.36 5.75 25.68
C VAL A 315 -13.08 4.27 25.58
N TRP A 316 -11.79 3.87 25.48
CA TRP A 316 -11.40 2.46 25.48
C TRP A 316 -11.90 1.72 26.72
N PHE A 317 -11.71 2.28 27.92
CA PHE A 317 -12.12 1.67 29.18
C PHE A 317 -13.64 1.43 29.21
N VAL A 318 -14.44 2.43 28.81
CA VAL A 318 -15.90 2.27 28.75
C VAL A 318 -16.32 1.19 27.79
N TYR A 319 -15.74 1.14 26.57
CA TYR A 319 -16.10 0.12 25.59
C TYR A 319 -15.52 -1.28 25.88
N HIS A 320 -14.46 -1.36 26.72
CA HIS A 320 -13.89 -2.65 27.11
C HIS A 320 -14.71 -3.33 28.19
N TYR A 321 -15.19 -2.59 29.18
CA TYR A 321 -15.81 -3.14 30.37
C TYR A 321 -17.35 -3.06 30.33
N PHE A 322 -17.92 -2.18 29.58
CA PHE A 322 -19.36 -2.00 29.44
C PHE A 322 -19.83 -2.21 27.99
#